data_ba53122fb801cbed1f5c10d4deabd098
#
_entry.id   ba53122fb801cbed1f5c10d4deabd098
#
_cell.length_a   1.000
_cell.length_b   1.000
_cell.length_c   1.000
_cell.angle_alpha   90.00
_cell.angle_beta   90.00
_cell.angle_gamma   90.00
#
_symmetry.space_group_name_H-M   'P 1'
#
loop_
_entity.id
_entity.type
_entity.pdbx_description
1 polymer ?
#
loop_
_entity_poly.entity_id
_entity_poly.type
_entity_poly.pdbx_seq_one_letter_code
_entity_poly.pdbx_strand_id
1 'polypeptide(L)'
;MNQEIEKVKVLIIGSGPAGYTAAIYASRAGLKPILYTGGQPGGQLTITTDVENYPGYPDGIMGPEMMEDFRKQAERFGADIRYGVVTQVDFSAKPHVVIVDDQKTIHAETVIISTGASAKWLGLESENRLNGKGVSACAVCDGFFFRGQDVAIVGAGDTACEEASYLANICSKVYMIVRRDEMRASQIMQKRVLNNPKIEVLWNTETQEILGDEEVNGAKILNTKTGEISEIKISGFFVAIGHQPNTEIFKNFITMDEAGYIKTIPGSTRTNVEGVFACGDAQDHVYRQAVTAAGTGCMAALDAERYLAAQENH
;
A
#
# COMPACT_ATOMS: atom_id res chain seq x y z
N MET A 1 7.84 36.60 11.22
CA MET A 1 6.80 36.63 10.16
C MET A 1 5.62 35.83 10.70
N ASN A 2 4.43 36.40 10.84
CA ASN A 2 3.24 35.63 11.22
C ASN A 2 2.98 34.65 10.05
N GLN A 3 3.18 33.36 10.27
CA GLN A 3 2.71 32.35 9.33
C GLN A 3 1.19 32.42 9.29
N GLU A 4 0.64 32.67 8.12
CA GLU A 4 -0.82 32.68 7.91
C GLU A 4 -1.34 31.24 8.11
N ILE A 5 -2.17 31.04 9.13
CA ILE A 5 -2.77 29.75 9.45
C ILE A 5 -3.95 29.55 8.50
N GLU A 6 -3.89 28.53 7.65
CA GLU A 6 -4.99 28.16 6.79
C GLU A 6 -5.99 27.27 7.55
N LYS A 7 -7.29 27.60 7.45
CA LYS A 7 -8.38 26.83 8.07
C LYS A 7 -9.14 26.05 7.03
N VAL A 8 -9.37 24.76 7.29
CA VAL A 8 -10.04 23.84 6.35
C VAL A 8 -11.06 22.95 7.08
N LYS A 9 -12.17 22.64 6.43
CA LYS A 9 -13.17 21.69 6.97
C LYS A 9 -12.65 20.25 6.90
N VAL A 10 -12.09 19.86 5.76
CA VAL A 10 -11.59 18.50 5.51
C VAL A 10 -10.18 18.56 4.93
N LEU A 11 -9.23 17.99 5.63
CA LEU A 11 -7.88 17.78 5.15
C LEU A 11 -7.66 16.28 4.84
N ILE A 12 -7.18 15.97 3.64
CA ILE A 12 -6.85 14.60 3.22
C ILE A 12 -5.34 14.50 3.08
N ILE A 13 -4.74 13.50 3.73
CA ILE A 13 -3.29 13.26 3.73
C ILE A 13 -2.99 11.99 2.93
N GLY A 14 -2.42 12.16 1.72
CA GLY A 14 -2.11 11.08 0.80
C GLY A 14 -3.03 11.02 -0.41
N SER A 15 -2.49 10.64 -1.57
CA SER A 15 -3.11 10.72 -2.90
C SER A 15 -3.26 9.39 -3.62
N GLY A 16 -3.17 8.26 -2.90
CA GLY A 16 -3.49 6.95 -3.46
C GLY A 16 -4.99 6.80 -3.77
N PRO A 17 -5.46 5.63 -4.21
CA PRO A 17 -6.87 5.40 -4.53
C PRO A 17 -7.83 5.77 -3.40
N ALA A 18 -7.43 5.57 -2.14
CA ALA A 18 -8.22 5.98 -0.97
C ALA A 18 -8.36 7.51 -0.88
N GLY A 19 -7.24 8.24 -1.02
CA GLY A 19 -7.23 9.70 -0.89
C GLY A 19 -8.01 10.40 -1.98
N TYR A 20 -7.79 10.05 -3.24
CA TYR A 20 -8.56 10.63 -4.34
C TYR A 20 -10.04 10.27 -4.28
N THR A 21 -10.38 9.03 -3.87
CA THR A 21 -11.80 8.67 -3.67
C THR A 21 -12.42 9.48 -2.53
N ALA A 22 -11.72 9.64 -1.41
CA ALA A 22 -12.19 10.50 -0.32
C ALA A 22 -12.39 11.95 -0.80
N ALA A 23 -11.46 12.48 -1.60
CA ALA A 23 -11.56 13.83 -2.18
C ALA A 23 -12.79 13.98 -3.10
N ILE A 24 -13.07 12.99 -3.96
CA ILE A 24 -14.26 12.96 -4.81
C ILE A 24 -15.55 13.06 -3.98
N TYR A 25 -15.68 12.19 -2.97
CA TYR A 25 -16.90 12.14 -2.16
C TYR A 25 -17.07 13.39 -1.28
N ALA A 26 -16.02 13.86 -0.62
CA ALA A 26 -16.05 15.08 0.18
C ALA A 26 -16.35 16.33 -0.67
N SER A 27 -15.81 16.42 -1.88
CA SER A 27 -16.12 17.51 -2.82
C SER A 27 -17.57 17.50 -3.26
N ARG A 28 -18.11 16.33 -3.59
CA ARG A 28 -19.51 16.16 -3.98
C ARG A 28 -20.49 16.48 -2.84
N ALA A 29 -20.06 16.33 -1.59
CA ALA A 29 -20.79 16.78 -0.41
C ALA A 29 -20.63 18.29 -0.12
N GLY A 30 -19.91 19.04 -0.95
CA GLY A 30 -19.69 20.47 -0.80
C GLY A 30 -18.69 20.86 0.29
N LEU A 31 -17.89 19.93 0.79
CA LEU A 31 -16.97 20.14 1.92
C LEU A 31 -15.66 20.83 1.52
N LYS A 32 -15.41 21.03 0.22
CA LYS A 32 -14.20 21.68 -0.32
C LYS A 32 -12.91 21.15 0.30
N PRO A 33 -12.61 19.84 0.15
CA PRO A 33 -11.45 19.26 0.76
C PRO A 33 -10.16 19.79 0.16
N ILE A 34 -9.13 19.92 1.01
CA ILE A 34 -7.74 20.07 0.58
C ILE A 34 -7.07 18.69 0.70
N LEU A 35 -6.38 18.24 -0.35
CA LEU A 35 -5.60 17.02 -0.35
C LEU A 35 -4.13 17.33 -0.57
N TYR A 36 -3.26 16.86 0.32
CA TYR A 36 -1.81 16.85 0.12
C TYR A 36 -1.33 15.49 -0.37
N THR A 37 -0.60 15.49 -1.50
CA THR A 37 -0.27 14.27 -2.24
C THR A 37 0.74 13.37 -1.55
N GLY A 38 1.56 13.91 -0.65
CA GLY A 38 2.72 13.21 -0.14
C GLY A 38 3.90 13.23 -1.13
N GLY A 39 4.96 12.50 -0.80
CA GLY A 39 6.19 12.45 -1.60
C GLY A 39 6.07 11.66 -2.92
N GLN A 40 5.02 10.84 -3.05
CA GLN A 40 4.72 10.06 -4.26
C GLN A 40 3.27 10.33 -4.68
N PRO A 41 3.01 11.37 -5.50
CA PRO A 41 1.67 11.69 -5.98
C PRO A 41 1.03 10.53 -6.74
N GLY A 42 -0.17 10.11 -6.33
CA GLY A 42 -0.86 8.93 -6.85
C GLY A 42 -0.55 7.62 -6.11
N GLY A 43 0.46 7.60 -5.24
CA GLY A 43 0.80 6.45 -4.39
C GLY A 43 1.40 5.27 -5.15
N GLN A 44 1.25 4.06 -4.60
CA GLN A 44 1.92 2.85 -5.10
C GLN A 44 1.56 2.47 -6.54
N LEU A 45 0.37 2.81 -7.03
CA LEU A 45 -0.01 2.51 -8.41
C LEU A 45 0.79 3.28 -9.45
N THR A 46 1.46 4.38 -9.08
CA THR A 46 2.29 5.14 -10.03
C THR A 46 3.63 4.48 -10.33
N ILE A 47 3.99 3.43 -9.62
CA ILE A 47 5.21 2.63 -9.85
C ILE A 47 4.92 1.20 -10.30
N THR A 48 3.65 0.89 -10.62
CA THR A 48 3.26 -0.38 -11.26
C THR A 48 3.00 -0.19 -12.76
N THR A 49 2.86 -1.28 -13.46
CA THR A 49 2.53 -1.32 -14.89
C THR A 49 1.01 -1.44 -15.08
N ASP A 50 0.55 -2.51 -15.72
CA ASP A 50 -0.86 -2.74 -15.98
C ASP A 50 -1.66 -3.06 -14.72
N VAL A 51 -2.82 -2.43 -14.57
CA VAL A 51 -3.81 -2.71 -13.54
C VAL A 51 -5.03 -3.33 -14.22
N GLU A 52 -5.19 -4.64 -14.07
CA GLU A 52 -6.28 -5.41 -14.69
C GLU A 52 -7.40 -5.77 -13.70
N ASN A 53 -7.17 -5.54 -12.41
CA ASN A 53 -8.07 -5.98 -11.34
C ASN A 53 -8.88 -4.83 -10.69
N TYR A 54 -8.92 -3.65 -11.33
CA TYR A 54 -9.77 -2.56 -10.88
C TYR A 54 -11.02 -2.47 -11.76
N PRO A 55 -12.25 -2.66 -11.21
CA PRO A 55 -13.48 -2.62 -12.00
C PRO A 55 -13.68 -1.26 -12.69
N GLY A 56 -14.00 -1.28 -13.97
CA GLY A 56 -14.22 -0.09 -14.82
C GLY A 56 -13.23 0.04 -15.96
N TYR A 57 -12.16 -0.76 -15.95
CA TYR A 57 -11.14 -0.82 -17.00
C TYR A 57 -11.10 -2.23 -17.61
N PRO A 58 -11.99 -2.56 -18.57
CA PRO A 58 -12.12 -3.93 -19.10
C PRO A 58 -10.89 -4.42 -19.86
N ASP A 59 -10.11 -3.51 -20.41
CA ASP A 59 -8.89 -3.81 -21.16
C ASP A 59 -7.61 -3.55 -20.34
N GLY A 60 -7.73 -3.36 -19.00
CA GLY A 60 -6.65 -2.91 -18.14
C GLY A 60 -6.35 -1.42 -18.34
N ILE A 61 -5.47 -0.90 -17.51
CA ILE A 61 -4.97 0.48 -17.59
C ILE A 61 -3.61 0.56 -16.91
N MET A 62 -2.72 1.41 -17.42
CA MET A 62 -1.47 1.70 -16.73
C MET A 62 -1.73 2.37 -15.37
N GLY A 63 -1.06 1.91 -14.33
CA GLY A 63 -1.25 2.45 -12.97
C GLY A 63 -1.11 3.98 -12.89
N PRO A 64 -0.07 4.60 -13.47
CA PRO A 64 0.05 6.07 -13.52
C PRO A 64 -1.13 6.76 -14.21
N GLU A 65 -1.64 6.19 -15.30
CA GLU A 65 -2.77 6.74 -16.05
C GLU A 65 -4.06 6.67 -15.24
N MET A 66 -4.32 5.52 -14.59
CA MET A 66 -5.45 5.36 -13.69
C MET A 66 -5.43 6.40 -12.55
N MET A 67 -4.27 6.65 -11.95
CA MET A 67 -4.16 7.63 -10.87
C MET A 67 -4.33 9.06 -11.36
N GLU A 68 -3.96 9.35 -12.60
CA GLU A 68 -4.23 10.63 -13.25
C GLU A 68 -5.74 10.84 -13.52
N ASP A 69 -6.45 9.77 -13.88
CA ASP A 69 -7.91 9.80 -14.04
C ASP A 69 -8.61 10.08 -12.70
N PHE A 70 -8.16 9.44 -11.61
CA PHE A 70 -8.68 9.68 -10.26
C PHE A 70 -8.44 11.13 -9.82
N ARG A 71 -7.24 11.66 -10.07
CA ARG A 71 -6.88 13.06 -9.79
C ARG A 71 -7.81 14.02 -10.53
N LYS A 72 -7.93 13.86 -11.85
CA LYS A 72 -8.80 14.69 -12.70
C LYS A 72 -10.26 14.62 -12.25
N GLN A 73 -10.73 13.43 -11.85
CA GLN A 73 -12.09 13.26 -11.35
C GLN A 73 -12.29 14.03 -10.04
N ALA A 74 -11.35 14.00 -9.11
CA ALA A 74 -11.43 14.75 -7.86
C ALA A 74 -11.41 16.27 -8.10
N GLU A 75 -10.51 16.76 -8.96
CA GLU A 75 -10.42 18.18 -9.35
C GLU A 75 -11.69 18.67 -10.04
N ARG A 76 -12.31 17.85 -10.90
CA ARG A 76 -13.58 18.19 -11.56
C ARG A 76 -14.69 18.49 -10.58
N PHE A 77 -14.69 17.88 -9.40
CA PHE A 77 -15.66 18.16 -8.33
C PHE A 77 -15.20 19.25 -7.37
N GLY A 78 -14.03 19.86 -7.61
CA GLY A 78 -13.55 21.01 -6.84
C GLY A 78 -12.68 20.63 -5.63
N ALA A 79 -12.07 19.44 -5.59
CA ALA A 79 -11.02 19.15 -4.63
C ALA A 79 -9.79 20.01 -4.92
N ASP A 80 -9.21 20.61 -3.89
CA ASP A 80 -7.96 21.36 -3.96
C ASP A 80 -6.80 20.37 -3.71
N ILE A 81 -6.17 19.92 -4.78
CA ILE A 81 -5.08 18.96 -4.73
C ILE A 81 -3.75 19.70 -4.77
N ARG A 82 -2.94 19.50 -3.73
CA ARG A 82 -1.67 20.20 -3.54
C ARG A 82 -0.51 19.24 -3.40
N TYR A 83 0.61 19.59 -4.00
CA TYR A 83 1.87 18.91 -3.74
C TYR A 83 2.42 19.33 -2.37
N GLY A 84 3.01 18.41 -1.67
CA GLY A 84 3.61 18.63 -0.36
C GLY A 84 3.48 17.39 0.54
N VAL A 85 4.34 17.34 1.53
CA VAL A 85 4.43 16.23 2.49
C VAL A 85 4.00 16.74 3.87
N VAL A 86 3.02 16.07 4.47
CA VAL A 86 2.70 16.32 5.89
C VAL A 86 3.83 15.73 6.73
N THR A 87 4.50 16.59 7.48
CA THR A 87 5.69 16.23 8.27
C THR A 87 5.38 16.08 9.75
N GLN A 88 4.39 16.81 10.27
CA GLN A 88 4.01 16.78 11.68
C GLN A 88 2.50 16.98 11.85
N VAL A 89 1.95 16.42 12.91
CA VAL A 89 0.57 16.62 13.33
C VAL A 89 0.47 16.86 14.83
N ASP A 90 -0.57 17.60 15.24
CA ASP A 90 -1.01 17.65 16.62
C ASP A 90 -2.54 17.49 16.66
N PHE A 91 -2.97 16.37 17.20
CA PHE A 91 -4.37 15.97 17.34
C PHE A 91 -4.86 16.05 18.80
N SER A 92 -4.10 16.71 19.68
CA SER A 92 -4.45 16.84 21.11
C SER A 92 -5.62 17.79 21.37
N ALA A 93 -5.89 18.70 20.43
CA ALA A 93 -6.96 19.70 20.51
C ALA A 93 -7.65 19.90 19.16
N LYS A 94 -8.74 20.69 19.15
CA LYS A 94 -9.47 21.12 17.95
C LYS A 94 -9.36 22.63 17.76
N PRO A 95 -9.19 23.12 16.53
CA PRO A 95 -8.98 22.37 15.29
C PRO A 95 -7.67 21.55 15.32
N HIS A 96 -7.63 20.45 14.57
CA HIS A 96 -6.40 19.66 14.44
C HIS A 96 -5.33 20.45 13.70
N VAL A 97 -4.09 20.38 14.20
CA VAL A 97 -2.96 21.09 13.60
C VAL A 97 -2.15 20.14 12.73
N VAL A 98 -1.89 20.55 11.49
CA VAL A 98 -1.09 19.78 10.53
C VAL A 98 -0.03 20.69 9.92
N ILE A 99 1.22 20.21 9.86
CA ILE A 99 2.35 20.93 9.29
C ILE A 99 2.77 20.26 8.01
N VAL A 100 2.87 21.03 6.93
CA VAL A 100 3.28 20.58 5.60
C VAL A 100 4.64 21.18 5.27
N ASP A 101 5.57 20.32 4.81
CA ASP A 101 6.94 20.68 4.39
C ASP A 101 7.70 21.50 5.44
N ASP A 102 7.44 21.25 6.75
CA ASP A 102 7.99 21.97 7.90
C ASP A 102 7.76 23.48 7.88
N GLN A 103 6.86 23.99 7.06
CA GLN A 103 6.68 25.41 6.81
C GLN A 103 5.23 25.88 6.96
N LYS A 104 4.28 25.15 6.39
CA LYS A 104 2.88 25.60 6.33
C LYS A 104 2.06 24.95 7.42
N THR A 105 1.38 25.76 8.24
CA THR A 105 0.47 25.30 9.29
C THR A 105 -0.98 25.36 8.82
N ILE A 106 -1.69 24.23 8.98
CA ILE A 106 -3.09 24.07 8.64
C ILE A 106 -3.88 23.69 9.89
N HIS A 107 -4.99 24.36 10.11
CA HIS A 107 -5.98 24.03 11.12
C HIS A 107 -7.17 23.33 10.44
N ALA A 108 -7.33 22.04 10.66
CA ALA A 108 -8.37 21.22 10.07
C ALA A 108 -9.47 20.87 11.10
N GLU A 109 -10.73 20.98 10.71
CA GLU A 109 -11.85 20.50 11.53
C GLU A 109 -11.90 18.97 11.51
N THR A 110 -11.59 18.35 10.35
CA THR A 110 -11.46 16.90 10.18
C THR A 110 -10.22 16.55 9.36
N VAL A 111 -9.64 15.38 9.65
CA VAL A 111 -8.48 14.83 8.92
C VAL A 111 -8.79 13.41 8.46
N ILE A 112 -8.52 13.14 7.18
CA ILE A 112 -8.58 11.79 6.60
C ILE A 112 -7.15 11.34 6.31
N ILE A 113 -6.70 10.29 7.00
CA ILE A 113 -5.38 9.68 6.82
C ILE A 113 -5.50 8.61 5.74
N SER A 114 -4.86 8.81 4.60
CA SER A 114 -4.83 7.91 3.44
C SER A 114 -3.39 7.73 2.90
N THR A 115 -2.44 7.71 3.82
CA THR A 115 -1.00 7.68 3.51
C THR A 115 -0.49 6.34 2.98
N GLY A 116 -1.34 5.31 3.02
CA GLY A 116 -1.02 3.98 2.48
C GLY A 116 0.05 3.23 3.26
N ALA A 117 0.62 2.23 2.59
CA ALA A 117 1.75 1.43 3.06
C ALA A 117 2.77 1.22 1.94
N SER A 118 4.02 1.04 2.31
CA SER A 118 5.11 0.77 1.37
C SER A 118 5.56 -0.68 1.50
N ALA A 119 5.80 -1.36 0.39
CA ALA A 119 6.38 -2.68 0.40
C ALA A 119 7.80 -2.63 0.96
N LYS A 120 8.19 -3.67 1.69
CA LYS A 120 9.59 -3.88 2.09
C LYS A 120 10.30 -4.61 0.97
N TRP A 121 11.52 -4.16 0.69
CA TRP A 121 12.36 -4.67 -0.36
C TRP A 121 13.62 -5.33 0.21
N LEU A 122 14.27 -6.17 -0.59
CA LEU A 122 15.55 -6.82 -0.19
C LEU A 122 16.71 -5.84 -0.18
N GLY A 123 16.59 -4.73 -0.93
CA GLY A 123 17.63 -3.71 -1.06
C GLY A 123 18.68 -4.04 -2.12
N LEU A 124 18.35 -4.94 -3.05
CA LEU A 124 19.24 -5.29 -4.16
C LEU A 124 19.13 -4.25 -5.29
N GLU A 125 20.26 -3.90 -5.92
CA GLU A 125 20.26 -3.01 -7.09
C GLU A 125 19.43 -3.60 -8.24
N SER A 126 19.55 -4.91 -8.48
CA SER A 126 18.78 -5.64 -9.48
C SER A 126 17.28 -5.63 -9.23
N GLU A 127 16.85 -5.62 -7.95
CA GLU A 127 15.45 -5.48 -7.56
C GLU A 127 14.86 -4.16 -8.03
N ASN A 128 15.57 -3.04 -7.80
CA ASN A 128 15.16 -1.72 -8.25
C ASN A 128 15.13 -1.60 -9.78
N ARG A 129 16.11 -2.15 -10.46
CA ARG A 129 16.23 -2.11 -11.93
C ARG A 129 15.12 -2.87 -12.64
N LEU A 130 14.69 -3.99 -12.05
CA LEU A 130 13.67 -4.90 -12.62
C LEU A 130 12.29 -4.73 -11.99
N ASN A 131 12.08 -3.74 -11.13
CA ASN A 131 10.77 -3.43 -10.56
C ASN A 131 9.77 -3.07 -11.67
N GLY A 132 8.60 -3.75 -11.68
CA GLY A 132 7.61 -3.67 -12.76
C GLY A 132 8.01 -4.36 -14.07
N LYS A 133 9.20 -5.00 -14.10
CA LYS A 133 9.71 -5.77 -15.25
C LYS A 133 9.92 -7.24 -14.88
N GLY A 134 9.04 -7.76 -14.06
CA GLY A 134 9.10 -9.11 -13.52
C GLY A 134 9.40 -9.19 -12.03
N VAL A 135 9.80 -8.10 -11.39
CA VAL A 135 9.87 -7.97 -9.93
C VAL A 135 8.63 -7.27 -9.41
N SER A 136 7.95 -7.86 -8.43
CA SER A 136 6.74 -7.35 -7.80
C SER A 136 6.69 -7.63 -6.30
N ALA A 137 5.95 -6.83 -5.55
CA ALA A 137 5.62 -7.06 -4.14
C ALA A 137 4.15 -7.46 -3.91
N CYS A 138 3.42 -7.82 -4.97
CA CYS A 138 2.00 -8.20 -4.90
C CYS A 138 1.69 -9.35 -5.87
N ALA A 139 1.66 -10.57 -5.38
CA ALA A 139 1.34 -11.73 -6.21
C ALA A 139 -0.09 -11.70 -6.77
N VAL A 140 -1.05 -11.15 -6.02
CA VAL A 140 -2.45 -11.04 -6.47
C VAL A 140 -2.60 -10.00 -7.59
N CYS A 141 -1.74 -8.96 -7.60
CA CYS A 141 -1.74 -7.93 -8.63
C CYS A 141 -1.14 -8.47 -9.94
N ASP A 142 0.08 -9.01 -9.87
CA ASP A 142 0.93 -9.24 -11.03
C ASP A 142 1.12 -10.73 -11.36
N GLY A 143 0.69 -11.63 -10.49
CA GLY A 143 0.90 -13.09 -10.68
C GLY A 143 0.29 -13.63 -11.96
N PHE A 144 -0.81 -13.02 -12.43
CA PHE A 144 -1.48 -13.47 -13.66
C PHE A 144 -0.62 -13.34 -14.92
N PHE A 145 0.26 -12.35 -14.98
CA PHE A 145 1.20 -12.16 -16.11
C PHE A 145 2.19 -13.32 -16.27
N PHE A 146 2.40 -14.10 -15.20
CA PHE A 146 3.32 -15.25 -15.17
C PHE A 146 2.60 -16.60 -15.28
N ARG A 147 1.38 -16.61 -15.79
CA ARG A 147 0.59 -17.84 -15.95
C ARG A 147 1.34 -18.88 -16.78
N GLY A 148 1.48 -20.09 -16.20
CA GLY A 148 2.18 -21.22 -16.83
C GLY A 148 3.70 -21.07 -16.87
N GLN A 149 4.28 -20.09 -16.18
CA GLN A 149 5.72 -19.86 -16.08
C GLN A 149 6.23 -20.20 -14.68
N ASP A 150 7.54 -20.31 -14.52
CA ASP A 150 8.18 -20.53 -13.24
C ASP A 150 8.50 -19.19 -12.59
N VAL A 151 8.21 -19.08 -11.30
CA VAL A 151 8.42 -17.85 -10.52
C VAL A 151 9.12 -18.13 -9.21
N ALA A 152 9.73 -17.10 -8.61
CA ALA A 152 10.21 -17.15 -7.25
C ALA A 152 9.43 -16.20 -6.34
N ILE A 153 9.33 -16.56 -5.06
CA ILE A 153 8.79 -15.69 -4.00
C ILE A 153 9.71 -15.74 -2.78
N VAL A 154 10.04 -14.57 -2.26
CA VAL A 154 10.86 -14.45 -1.03
C VAL A 154 9.99 -14.11 0.15
N GLY A 155 10.07 -14.93 1.18
CA GLY A 155 9.36 -14.69 2.44
C GLY A 155 9.09 -15.99 3.20
N ALA A 156 8.66 -15.87 4.46
CA ALA A 156 8.43 -17.02 5.33
C ALA A 156 7.29 -16.80 6.34
N GLY A 157 6.50 -15.73 6.20
CA GLY A 157 5.31 -15.45 7.00
C GLY A 157 4.03 -15.96 6.33
N ASP A 158 2.88 -15.79 6.99
CA ASP A 158 1.57 -16.20 6.46
C ASP A 158 1.29 -15.59 5.09
N THR A 159 1.52 -14.30 4.91
CA THR A 159 1.35 -13.61 3.61
C THR A 159 2.18 -14.26 2.50
N ALA A 160 3.46 -14.58 2.78
CA ALA A 160 4.31 -15.23 1.79
C ALA A 160 3.80 -16.64 1.41
N CYS A 161 3.25 -17.39 2.39
CA CYS A 161 2.64 -18.69 2.14
C CYS A 161 1.33 -18.59 1.36
N GLU A 162 0.51 -17.57 1.64
CA GLU A 162 -0.72 -17.27 0.89
C GLU A 162 -0.41 -16.92 -0.56
N GLU A 163 0.51 -16.00 -0.77
CA GLU A 163 0.94 -15.58 -2.10
C GLU A 163 1.61 -16.71 -2.89
N ALA A 164 2.48 -17.52 -2.25
CA ALA A 164 3.05 -18.72 -2.87
C ALA A 164 1.97 -19.72 -3.30
N SER A 165 0.94 -19.91 -2.45
CA SER A 165 -0.20 -20.78 -2.76
C SER A 165 -1.04 -20.24 -3.91
N TYR A 166 -1.25 -18.91 -3.96
CA TYR A 166 -1.92 -18.23 -5.06
C TYR A 166 -1.16 -18.41 -6.37
N LEU A 167 0.14 -18.13 -6.39
CA LEU A 167 1.00 -18.29 -7.55
C LEU A 167 1.02 -19.75 -8.05
N ALA A 168 1.03 -20.72 -7.15
CA ALA A 168 1.00 -22.15 -7.52
C ALA A 168 -0.28 -22.56 -8.26
N ASN A 169 -1.41 -21.83 -8.10
CA ASN A 169 -2.63 -22.11 -8.85
C ASN A 169 -2.52 -21.69 -10.33
N ILE A 170 -1.70 -20.70 -10.64
CA ILE A 170 -1.62 -20.09 -11.97
C ILE A 170 -0.28 -20.34 -12.67
N CYS A 171 0.82 -20.43 -11.93
CA CYS A 171 2.16 -20.68 -12.44
C CYS A 171 2.47 -22.18 -12.60
N SER A 172 3.52 -22.51 -13.35
CA SER A 172 4.02 -23.89 -13.50
C SER A 172 4.72 -24.36 -12.23
N LYS A 173 5.58 -23.52 -11.67
CA LYS A 173 6.36 -23.80 -10.47
C LYS A 173 6.61 -22.52 -9.67
N VAL A 174 6.68 -22.65 -8.36
CA VAL A 174 7.00 -21.56 -7.43
C VAL A 174 8.21 -21.98 -6.59
N TYR A 175 9.30 -21.25 -6.70
CA TYR A 175 10.44 -21.36 -5.80
C TYR A 175 10.23 -20.43 -4.62
N MET A 176 10.00 -20.98 -3.41
CA MET A 176 9.84 -20.20 -2.21
C MET A 176 11.18 -20.08 -1.48
N ILE A 177 11.78 -18.89 -1.51
CA ILE A 177 13.10 -18.61 -0.92
C ILE A 177 12.93 -18.24 0.55
N VAL A 178 13.47 -19.08 1.43
CA VAL A 178 13.35 -18.95 2.88
C VAL A 178 14.74 -18.84 3.51
N ARG A 179 15.04 -17.70 4.15
CA ARG A 179 16.36 -17.41 4.71
C ARG A 179 16.79 -18.35 5.84
N ARG A 180 15.83 -18.94 6.56
CA ARG A 180 16.06 -19.86 7.69
C ARG A 180 15.68 -21.29 7.32
N ASP A 181 15.86 -22.22 8.25
CA ASP A 181 15.39 -23.60 8.14
C ASP A 181 13.93 -23.78 8.65
N GLU A 182 13.26 -22.70 8.98
CA GLU A 182 11.87 -22.68 9.44
C GLU A 182 11.11 -21.48 8.90
N MET A 183 9.81 -21.63 8.76
CA MET A 183 8.87 -20.54 8.45
C MET A 183 8.31 -19.95 9.74
N ARG A 184 8.01 -18.66 9.71
CA ARG A 184 7.27 -17.96 10.78
C ARG A 184 5.76 -18.05 10.60
N ALA A 185 5.31 -18.57 9.48
CA ALA A 185 3.90 -18.76 9.16
C ALA A 185 3.22 -19.72 10.15
N SER A 186 1.90 -19.62 10.26
CA SER A 186 1.08 -20.56 11.01
C SER A 186 1.25 -21.99 10.47
N GLN A 187 1.10 -23.00 11.35
CA GLN A 187 1.26 -24.40 10.93
C GLN A 187 0.33 -24.81 9.79
N ILE A 188 -0.86 -24.21 9.71
CA ILE A 188 -1.82 -24.46 8.63
C ILE A 188 -1.25 -23.99 7.29
N MET A 189 -0.67 -22.77 7.28
CA MET A 189 -0.08 -22.19 6.07
C MET A 189 1.20 -22.93 5.65
N GLN A 190 2.04 -23.28 6.61
CA GLN A 190 3.21 -24.13 6.34
C GLN A 190 2.82 -25.46 5.66
N LYS A 191 1.81 -26.18 6.21
CA LYS A 191 1.32 -27.42 5.61
C LYS A 191 0.78 -27.22 4.21
N ARG A 192 0.09 -26.11 3.94
CA ARG A 192 -0.43 -25.80 2.60
C ARG A 192 0.69 -25.65 1.58
N VAL A 193 1.75 -24.95 1.94
CA VAL A 193 2.94 -24.78 1.08
C VAL A 193 3.69 -26.09 0.90
N LEU A 194 4.04 -26.77 2.00
CA LEU A 194 4.87 -27.98 1.96
C LEU A 194 4.19 -29.18 1.26
N ASN A 195 2.86 -29.22 1.25
CA ASN A 195 2.10 -30.29 0.56
C ASN A 195 1.76 -29.94 -0.90
N ASN A 196 2.11 -28.75 -1.38
CA ASN A 196 1.82 -28.36 -2.75
C ASN A 196 2.97 -28.80 -3.68
N PRO A 197 2.72 -29.71 -4.65
CA PRO A 197 3.77 -30.25 -5.51
C PRO A 197 4.38 -29.21 -6.46
N LYS A 198 3.75 -28.05 -6.64
CA LYS A 198 4.25 -26.95 -7.45
C LYS A 198 5.15 -25.99 -6.67
N ILE A 199 5.18 -26.08 -5.34
CA ILE A 199 5.99 -25.19 -4.52
C ILE A 199 7.24 -25.94 -4.05
N GLU A 200 8.40 -25.45 -4.43
CA GLU A 200 9.70 -25.91 -3.93
C GLU A 200 10.24 -24.90 -2.93
N VAL A 201 10.42 -25.32 -1.68
CA VAL A 201 10.95 -24.46 -0.64
C VAL A 201 12.48 -24.57 -0.59
N LEU A 202 13.14 -23.45 -0.85
CA LEU A 202 14.59 -23.30 -0.79
C LEU A 202 14.98 -22.76 0.60
N TRP A 203 15.30 -23.69 1.50
CA TRP A 203 15.66 -23.38 2.87
C TRP A 203 17.07 -22.81 3.00
N ASN A 204 17.28 -21.96 4.03
CA ASN A 204 18.59 -21.32 4.31
C ASN A 204 19.15 -20.63 3.06
N THR A 205 18.27 -20.00 2.29
CA THR A 205 18.62 -19.44 0.99
C THR A 205 18.34 -17.94 0.97
N GLU A 206 19.27 -17.18 0.46
CA GLU A 206 19.17 -15.74 0.23
C GLU A 206 19.36 -15.41 -1.24
N THR A 207 18.62 -14.41 -1.71
CA THR A 207 18.80 -13.88 -3.07
C THR A 207 20.01 -12.96 -3.08
N GLN A 208 20.94 -13.21 -3.98
CA GLN A 208 22.11 -12.37 -4.20
C GLN A 208 21.88 -11.34 -5.30
N GLU A 209 21.19 -11.76 -6.36
CA GLU A 209 20.91 -10.96 -7.53
C GLU A 209 19.69 -11.49 -8.27
N ILE A 210 18.87 -10.59 -8.82
CA ILE A 210 17.82 -10.93 -9.77
C ILE A 210 18.38 -10.71 -11.17
N LEU A 211 18.33 -11.76 -12.00
CA LEU A 211 18.96 -11.78 -13.31
C LEU A 211 17.98 -11.32 -14.38
N GLY A 212 18.52 -10.63 -15.39
CA GLY A 212 17.79 -10.12 -16.54
C GLY A 212 18.20 -8.69 -16.88
N ASP A 213 18.03 -8.31 -18.12
CA ASP A 213 18.32 -6.95 -18.58
C ASP A 213 17.04 -6.09 -18.68
N GLU A 214 16.12 -6.49 -19.54
CA GLU A 214 14.82 -5.81 -19.72
C GLU A 214 13.71 -6.42 -18.87
N GLU A 215 13.77 -7.75 -18.65
CA GLU A 215 12.83 -8.52 -17.85
C GLU A 215 13.57 -9.56 -17.00
N VAL A 216 12.90 -10.05 -15.95
CA VAL A 216 13.43 -11.13 -15.12
C VAL A 216 13.58 -12.41 -15.94
N ASN A 217 14.75 -13.03 -15.90
CA ASN A 217 15.01 -14.34 -16.53
C ASN A 217 15.63 -15.38 -15.58
N GLY A 218 15.95 -14.98 -14.35
CA GLY A 218 16.50 -15.86 -13.32
C GLY A 218 16.77 -15.12 -12.00
N ALA A 219 17.30 -15.88 -11.05
CA ALA A 219 17.84 -15.33 -9.82
C ALA A 219 19.07 -16.14 -9.38
N LYS A 220 20.08 -15.41 -8.91
CA LYS A 220 21.26 -15.97 -8.26
C LYS A 220 21.00 -16.06 -6.76
N ILE A 221 21.12 -17.26 -6.23
CA ILE A 221 20.81 -17.57 -4.84
C ILE A 221 22.01 -18.16 -4.13
N LEU A 222 22.11 -17.89 -2.82
CA LEU A 222 23.14 -18.41 -1.94
C LEU A 222 22.50 -19.28 -0.85
N ASN A 223 22.92 -20.52 -0.74
CA ASN A 223 22.62 -21.31 0.44
C ASN A 223 23.56 -20.90 1.59
N THR A 224 23.02 -20.29 2.63
CA THR A 224 23.80 -19.72 3.74
C THR A 224 24.43 -20.77 4.66
N LYS A 225 23.97 -22.04 4.62
CA LYS A 225 24.58 -23.14 5.40
C LYS A 225 25.74 -23.80 4.67
N THR A 226 25.62 -23.97 3.36
CA THR A 226 26.67 -24.66 2.57
C THR A 226 27.64 -23.69 1.90
N GLY A 227 27.26 -22.42 1.74
CA GLY A 227 28.01 -21.44 0.96
C GLY A 227 27.86 -21.65 -0.55
N GLU A 228 27.02 -22.57 -1.00
CA GLU A 228 26.78 -22.85 -2.41
C GLU A 228 26.00 -21.72 -3.06
N ILE A 229 26.52 -21.27 -4.20
CA ILE A 229 25.83 -20.30 -5.08
C ILE A 229 25.31 -21.07 -6.28
N SER A 230 24.03 -20.85 -6.59
CA SER A 230 23.38 -21.44 -7.76
C SER A 230 22.45 -20.43 -8.42
N GLU A 231 21.94 -20.77 -9.59
CA GLU A 231 20.98 -19.96 -10.33
C GLU A 231 19.69 -20.76 -10.55
N ILE A 232 18.56 -20.08 -10.39
CA ILE A 232 17.24 -20.61 -10.75
C ILE A 232 16.72 -19.83 -11.96
N LYS A 233 16.11 -20.53 -12.90
CA LYS A 233 15.47 -19.92 -14.07
C LYS A 233 14.03 -19.60 -13.74
N ILE A 234 13.65 -18.35 -13.81
CA ILE A 234 12.31 -17.83 -13.48
C ILE A 234 11.97 -16.66 -14.39
N SER A 235 10.69 -16.39 -14.57
CA SER A 235 10.21 -15.21 -15.32
C SER A 235 9.67 -14.11 -14.42
N GLY A 236 9.35 -14.43 -13.15
CA GLY A 236 8.85 -13.46 -12.16
C GLY A 236 9.46 -13.68 -10.80
N PHE A 237 9.68 -12.59 -10.07
CA PHE A 237 10.27 -12.58 -8.74
C PHE A 237 9.41 -11.74 -7.78
N PHE A 238 8.82 -12.38 -6.79
CA PHE A 238 7.90 -11.75 -5.84
C PHE A 238 8.55 -11.54 -4.48
N VAL A 239 8.41 -10.35 -3.91
CA VAL A 239 8.98 -9.97 -2.61
C VAL A 239 7.88 -9.89 -1.57
N ALA A 240 7.72 -10.95 -0.76
CA ALA A 240 6.68 -11.10 0.24
C ALA A 240 7.25 -11.04 1.68
N ILE A 241 8.10 -10.04 1.96
CA ILE A 241 8.74 -9.85 3.27
C ILE A 241 8.01 -8.85 4.16
N GLY A 242 6.82 -8.42 3.75
CA GLY A 242 5.91 -7.55 4.47
C GLY A 242 5.86 -6.13 3.94
N HIS A 243 5.01 -5.34 4.57
CA HIS A 243 4.78 -3.92 4.28
C HIS A 243 5.06 -3.09 5.53
N GLN A 244 5.26 -1.81 5.33
CA GLN A 244 5.38 -0.80 6.37
C GLN A 244 4.32 0.27 6.13
N PRO A 245 3.33 0.44 7.01
CA PRO A 245 2.37 1.53 6.89
C PRO A 245 3.06 2.88 7.07
N ASN A 246 2.63 3.88 6.29
CA ASN A 246 3.20 5.23 6.32
C ASN A 246 2.50 6.07 7.40
N THR A 247 2.64 5.68 8.66
CA THR A 247 1.85 6.16 9.80
C THR A 247 2.68 6.73 10.95
N GLU A 248 4.01 6.72 10.82
CA GLU A 248 4.94 7.08 11.91
C GLU A 248 4.65 8.45 12.52
N ILE A 249 4.27 9.45 11.70
CA ILE A 249 3.97 10.80 12.18
C ILE A 249 2.73 10.88 13.08
N PHE A 250 1.86 9.86 13.06
CA PHE A 250 0.61 9.82 13.84
C PHE A 250 0.73 9.02 15.14
N LYS A 251 1.84 8.33 15.40
CA LYS A 251 1.99 7.34 16.47
C LYS A 251 1.72 7.87 17.89
N ASN A 252 1.97 9.16 18.11
CA ASN A 252 1.77 9.77 19.44
C ASN A 252 0.29 10.08 19.73
N PHE A 253 -0.58 10.02 18.73
CA PHE A 253 -2.00 10.42 18.84
C PHE A 253 -2.95 9.28 18.49
N ILE A 254 -2.60 8.48 17.49
CA ILE A 254 -3.49 7.48 16.90
C ILE A 254 -3.11 6.09 17.40
N THR A 255 -4.11 5.33 17.84
CA THR A 255 -3.92 3.93 18.25
C THR A 255 -3.59 3.06 17.05
N MET A 256 -2.51 2.30 17.15
CA MET A 256 -2.00 1.41 16.11
C MET A 256 -1.86 -0.02 16.62
N ASP A 257 -1.74 -0.96 15.70
CA ASP A 257 -1.31 -2.32 16.01
C ASP A 257 0.23 -2.41 16.14
N GLU A 258 0.73 -3.60 16.42
CA GLU A 258 2.18 -3.85 16.60
C GLU A 258 2.99 -3.63 15.31
N ALA A 259 2.35 -3.70 14.14
CA ALA A 259 2.97 -3.46 12.85
C ALA A 259 2.89 -1.98 12.40
N GLY A 260 2.17 -1.14 13.16
CA GLY A 260 2.00 0.28 12.91
C GLY A 260 0.76 0.64 12.09
N TYR A 261 -0.12 -0.31 11.77
CA TYR A 261 -1.39 -0.01 11.09
C TYR A 261 -2.37 0.67 12.04
N ILE A 262 -3.07 1.68 11.53
CA ILE A 262 -4.05 2.43 12.32
C ILE A 262 -5.26 1.54 12.64
N LYS A 263 -5.62 1.49 13.92
CA LYS A 263 -6.83 0.81 14.37
C LYS A 263 -8.03 1.72 14.20
N THR A 264 -9.02 1.26 13.44
CA THR A 264 -10.31 1.92 13.29
C THR A 264 -11.40 1.19 14.07
N ILE A 265 -12.50 1.87 14.35
CA ILE A 265 -13.69 1.24 14.94
C ILE A 265 -14.26 0.24 13.89
N PRO A 266 -14.54 -1.01 14.25
CA PRO A 266 -15.08 -2.00 13.31
C PRO A 266 -16.30 -1.49 12.52
N GLY A 267 -16.24 -1.61 11.20
CA GLY A 267 -17.31 -1.13 10.30
C GLY A 267 -17.30 0.38 10.02
N SER A 268 -16.28 1.11 10.48
CA SER A 268 -16.11 2.55 10.29
C SER A 268 -14.65 2.88 9.98
N THR A 269 -14.40 4.11 9.57
CA THR A 269 -13.05 4.67 9.38
C THR A 269 -12.60 5.53 10.56
N ARG A 270 -13.41 5.63 11.61
CA ARG A 270 -13.14 6.43 12.81
C ARG A 270 -11.95 5.86 13.58
N THR A 271 -11.05 6.75 13.97
CA THR A 271 -9.94 6.42 14.87
C THR A 271 -10.32 6.65 16.35
N ASN A 272 -9.36 6.49 17.26
CA ASN A 272 -9.50 6.90 18.67
C ASN A 272 -9.58 8.42 18.86
N VAL A 273 -9.22 9.20 17.84
CA VAL A 273 -9.31 10.68 17.88
C VAL A 273 -10.52 11.15 17.10
N GLU A 274 -11.38 11.88 17.78
CA GLU A 274 -12.61 12.42 17.21
C GLU A 274 -12.32 13.43 16.09
N GLY A 275 -12.95 13.25 14.90
CA GLY A 275 -12.69 14.07 13.72
C GLY A 275 -11.51 13.60 12.88
N VAL A 276 -10.82 12.51 13.30
CA VAL A 276 -9.73 11.90 12.52
C VAL A 276 -10.15 10.52 12.05
N PHE A 277 -10.03 10.29 10.75
CA PHE A 277 -10.43 9.08 10.04
C PHE A 277 -9.23 8.46 9.34
N ALA A 278 -9.22 7.14 9.15
CA ALA A 278 -8.17 6.43 8.42
C ALA A 278 -8.75 5.48 7.39
N CYS A 279 -8.13 5.43 6.19
CA CYS A 279 -8.57 4.60 5.08
C CYS A 279 -7.39 4.10 4.23
N GLY A 280 -7.67 3.14 3.35
CA GLY A 280 -6.66 2.49 2.54
C GLY A 280 -5.67 1.68 3.37
N ASP A 281 -4.51 1.44 2.79
CA ASP A 281 -3.50 0.56 3.38
C ASP A 281 -2.83 1.12 4.65
N ALA A 282 -3.13 2.35 5.04
CA ALA A 282 -2.71 2.88 6.35
C ALA A 282 -3.41 2.16 7.52
N GLN A 283 -4.60 1.57 7.28
CA GLN A 283 -5.39 0.80 8.25
C GLN A 283 -5.66 -0.64 7.79
N ASP A 284 -5.69 -0.92 6.47
CA ASP A 284 -5.95 -2.25 5.92
C ASP A 284 -4.63 -3.02 5.74
N HIS A 285 -4.32 -3.88 6.70
CA HIS A 285 -3.17 -4.78 6.61
C HIS A 285 -3.49 -6.13 5.93
N VAL A 286 -4.77 -6.36 5.56
CA VAL A 286 -5.26 -7.65 5.03
C VAL A 286 -5.30 -7.66 3.52
N TYR A 287 -6.06 -6.76 2.91
CA TYR A 287 -6.34 -6.81 1.48
C TYR A 287 -5.31 -6.04 0.64
N ARG A 288 -5.03 -4.80 1.00
CA ARG A 288 -4.08 -3.91 0.28
C ARG A 288 -4.32 -3.90 -1.23
N GLN A 289 -5.57 -3.66 -1.61
CA GLN A 289 -5.98 -3.56 -3.00
C GLN A 289 -6.49 -2.14 -3.33
N ALA A 290 -6.30 -1.71 -4.57
CA ALA A 290 -6.76 -0.39 -5.03
C ALA A 290 -8.26 -0.19 -4.82
N VAL A 291 -9.08 -1.21 -5.09
CA VAL A 291 -10.54 -1.17 -4.95
C VAL A 291 -10.99 -1.12 -3.49
N THR A 292 -10.32 -1.86 -2.57
CA THR A 292 -10.62 -1.77 -1.13
C THR A 292 -10.17 -0.45 -0.55
N ALA A 293 -9.04 0.07 -0.99
CA ALA A 293 -8.56 1.39 -0.61
C ALA A 293 -9.54 2.49 -1.06
N ALA A 294 -10.00 2.46 -2.31
CA ALA A 294 -11.03 3.37 -2.81
C ALA A 294 -12.33 3.25 -2.01
N GLY A 295 -12.79 2.03 -1.71
CA GLY A 295 -13.98 1.78 -0.91
C GLY A 295 -13.89 2.39 0.49
N THR A 296 -12.77 2.20 1.19
CA THR A 296 -12.56 2.81 2.52
C THR A 296 -12.35 4.31 2.44
N GLY A 297 -11.81 4.85 1.33
CA GLY A 297 -11.75 6.29 1.06
C GLY A 297 -13.15 6.93 0.96
N CYS A 298 -14.07 6.26 0.27
CA CYS A 298 -15.48 6.64 0.24
C CYS A 298 -16.08 6.65 1.67
N MET A 299 -15.85 5.59 2.45
CA MET A 299 -16.33 5.50 3.83
C MET A 299 -15.80 6.65 4.69
N ALA A 300 -14.51 6.98 4.58
CA ALA A 300 -13.88 8.06 5.36
C ALA A 300 -14.49 9.44 5.05
N ALA A 301 -14.77 9.72 3.79
CA ALA A 301 -15.43 10.96 3.41
C ALA A 301 -16.85 11.06 3.98
N LEU A 302 -17.62 9.97 3.93
CA LEU A 302 -18.98 9.92 4.50
C LEU A 302 -18.97 10.01 6.03
N ASP A 303 -18.00 9.39 6.70
CA ASP A 303 -17.84 9.50 8.15
C ASP A 303 -17.46 10.95 8.55
N ALA A 304 -16.59 11.63 7.77
CA ALA A 304 -16.23 13.02 7.99
C ALA A 304 -17.43 13.97 7.76
N GLU A 305 -18.21 13.76 6.71
CA GLU A 305 -19.43 14.51 6.42
C GLU A 305 -20.43 14.43 7.59
N ARG A 306 -20.74 13.21 8.04
CA ARG A 306 -21.66 12.98 9.17
C ARG A 306 -21.16 13.61 10.46
N TYR A 307 -19.85 13.54 10.70
CA TYR A 307 -19.23 14.18 11.86
C TYR A 307 -19.41 15.71 11.82
N LEU A 308 -19.08 16.36 10.69
CA LEU A 308 -19.23 17.80 10.53
C LEU A 308 -20.70 18.25 10.66
N ALA A 309 -21.63 17.53 10.04
CA ALA A 309 -23.07 17.82 10.15
C ALA A 309 -23.58 17.71 11.60
N ALA A 310 -23.02 16.80 12.40
CA ALA A 310 -23.38 16.71 13.81
C ALA A 310 -22.86 17.89 14.64
N GLN A 311 -21.68 18.43 14.27
CA GLN A 311 -21.11 19.62 14.97
C GLN A 311 -21.86 20.91 14.65
N GLU A 312 -22.39 21.07 13.42
CA GLU A 312 -23.17 22.25 13.01
C GLU A 312 -24.54 22.35 13.72
N ASN A 313 -25.05 21.25 14.30
CA ASN A 313 -26.31 21.19 15.02
C ASN A 313 -26.17 21.37 16.54
N HIS A 314 -24.97 21.62 17.04
CA HIS A 314 -24.67 21.90 18.43
C HIS A 314 -24.09 23.32 18.58
#